data_d86fa8c100932c2f03e2c36b74de0142
#
_entry.id   d86fa8c100932c2f03e2c36b74de0142
#
_cell.length_a   1.000
_cell.length_b   1.000
_cell.length_c   1.000
_cell.angle_alpha   90.00
_cell.angle_beta   90.00
_cell.angle_gamma   90.00
#
_symmetry.space_group_name_H-M   'P 1'
#
loop_
_entity.id
_entity.type
_entity.pdbx_description
1 polymer ?
#
loop_
_entity_poly.entity_id
_entity_poly.type
_entity_poly.pdbx_seq_one_letter_code
_entity_poly.pdbx_strand_id
1 'polypeptide(L)'
;MCSISGFFNPYADYSANQAEYQQILKQMTTVLFHRGPDECGYYVSDNALLGHRRLIVIDPEGGKQPMVESCSKSIPLQKENSDMVINYNSNFVISYNGQIYNTDELRKTLEENGFTFNGHCDTEILLKSYTFYGKDVVKHLNGIYAFAIWDSQKEELFIARDHFGVKPLFYTMQNNSFIFASEI
;
A
#
# COMPACT_ATOMS: atom_id res chain seq x y z
N MET A 1 3.65 7.00 -14.01
CA MET A 1 3.19 5.74 -13.35
C MET A 1 3.43 5.89 -11.85
N CYS A 2 2.52 5.41 -11.02
CA CYS A 2 2.75 5.38 -9.57
C CYS A 2 4.03 4.63 -9.18
N SER A 3 4.45 4.77 -7.94
CA SER A 3 5.53 3.98 -7.37
C SER A 3 5.29 3.67 -5.90
N ILE A 4 5.86 2.57 -5.46
CA ILE A 4 5.83 2.11 -4.09
C ILE A 4 7.25 2.00 -3.55
N SER A 5 7.40 2.23 -2.26
CA SER A 5 8.64 2.02 -1.51
C SER A 5 8.31 1.66 -0.07
N GLY A 6 9.23 1.02 0.60
CA GLY A 6 9.03 0.72 2.01
C GLY A 6 10.08 -0.22 2.58
N PHE A 7 9.95 -0.48 3.87
CA PHE A 7 10.77 -1.46 4.55
C PHE A 7 10.02 -2.09 5.72
N PHE A 8 10.42 -3.29 6.06
CA PHE A 8 9.86 -4.12 7.10
C PHE A 8 10.97 -4.84 7.86
N ASN A 9 10.86 -4.86 9.19
CA ASN A 9 11.73 -5.66 10.05
C ASN A 9 10.94 -6.12 11.27
N PRO A 10 10.69 -7.43 11.44
CA PRO A 10 9.86 -7.95 12.53
C PRO A 10 10.49 -7.76 13.93
N TYR A 11 11.77 -7.39 13.99
CA TYR A 11 12.51 -7.17 15.24
C TYR A 11 12.73 -5.68 15.54
N ALA A 12 12.29 -4.80 14.67
CA ALA A 12 12.46 -3.36 14.88
C ALA A 12 11.31 -2.77 15.68
N ASP A 13 11.62 -1.68 16.34
CA ASP A 13 10.66 -0.74 16.89
C ASP A 13 10.94 0.62 16.25
N TYR A 14 10.32 0.85 15.09
CA TYR A 14 10.47 2.12 14.36
C TYR A 14 9.78 3.28 15.08
N SER A 15 8.86 3.00 16.02
CA SER A 15 8.20 4.04 16.80
C SER A 15 9.15 4.72 17.78
N ALA A 16 10.18 4.01 18.26
CA ALA A 16 11.20 4.56 19.17
C ALA A 16 11.99 5.72 18.54
N ASN A 17 12.18 5.71 17.19
CA ASN A 17 12.86 6.76 16.44
C ASN A 17 12.04 7.17 15.20
N GLN A 18 10.75 7.36 15.39
CA GLN A 18 9.78 7.59 14.32
C GLN A 18 10.20 8.70 13.34
N ALA A 19 10.71 9.81 13.85
CA ALA A 19 11.10 10.95 13.02
C ALA A 19 12.24 10.60 12.04
N GLU A 20 13.21 9.81 12.48
CA GLU A 20 14.34 9.35 11.65
C GLU A 20 13.84 8.42 10.54
N TYR A 21 13.05 7.42 10.88
CA TYR A 21 12.53 6.45 9.92
C TYR A 21 11.53 7.05 8.94
N GLN A 22 10.70 8.01 9.39
CA GLN A 22 9.86 8.81 8.51
C GLN A 22 10.71 9.61 7.51
N GLN A 23 11.82 10.19 7.95
CA GLN A 23 12.71 10.93 7.05
C GLN A 23 13.37 10.01 6.01
N ILE A 24 13.80 8.81 6.40
CA ILE A 24 14.34 7.79 5.47
C ILE A 24 13.27 7.42 4.43
N LEU A 25 12.06 7.08 4.87
CA LEU A 25 10.95 6.75 3.98
C LEU A 25 10.64 7.91 3.02
N LYS A 26 10.65 9.14 3.54
CA LYS A 26 10.44 10.36 2.75
C LYS A 26 11.51 10.54 1.67
N GLN A 27 12.77 10.28 1.98
CA GLN A 27 13.87 10.31 1.02
C GLN A 27 13.68 9.23 -0.06
N MET A 28 13.43 7.97 0.33
CA MET A 28 13.15 6.87 -0.60
C MET A 28 11.99 7.19 -1.55
N THR A 29 10.94 7.81 -1.03
CA THR A 29 9.75 8.15 -1.81
C THR A 29 10.00 9.38 -2.69
N THR A 30 10.83 10.33 -2.25
CA THR A 30 11.13 11.57 -2.99
C THR A 30 11.93 11.29 -4.27
N VAL A 31 12.88 10.36 -4.25
CA VAL A 31 13.64 10.00 -5.47
C VAL A 31 12.75 9.41 -6.56
N LEU A 32 11.57 8.89 -6.20
CA LEU A 32 10.58 8.35 -7.12
C LEU A 32 9.57 9.40 -7.64
N PHE A 33 9.81 10.70 -7.38
CA PHE A 33 8.92 11.80 -7.78
C PHE A 33 8.56 11.79 -9.27
N HIS A 34 9.52 11.49 -10.15
CA HIS A 34 9.33 11.43 -11.60
C HIS A 34 8.28 10.41 -12.06
N ARG A 35 7.98 9.39 -11.21
CA ARG A 35 6.95 8.39 -11.49
C ARG A 35 5.55 8.84 -11.09
N GLY A 36 5.44 9.56 -9.97
CA GLY A 36 4.17 10.00 -9.43
C GLY A 36 4.26 11.38 -8.81
N PRO A 37 4.17 12.45 -9.63
CA PRO A 37 4.37 13.82 -9.14
C PRO A 37 3.17 14.40 -8.40
N ASP A 38 1.96 13.82 -8.55
CA ASP A 38 0.71 14.47 -8.17
C ASP A 38 0.47 14.39 -6.65
N GLU A 39 0.72 13.22 -6.04
CA GLU A 39 0.52 13.02 -4.60
C GLU A 39 1.61 12.14 -4.01
N CYS A 40 1.78 12.28 -2.70
CA CYS A 40 2.67 11.47 -1.90
C CYS A 40 1.97 11.04 -0.62
N GLY A 41 2.16 9.79 -0.19
CA GLY A 41 1.62 9.30 1.06
C GLY A 41 2.57 8.37 1.78
N TYR A 42 2.43 8.31 3.11
CA TYR A 42 3.27 7.51 3.99
C TYR A 42 2.44 6.80 5.04
N TYR A 43 2.84 5.60 5.38
CA TYR A 43 2.36 4.86 6.53
C TYR A 43 3.55 4.42 7.37
N VAL A 44 3.43 4.54 8.68
CA VAL A 44 4.47 4.17 9.65
C VAL A 44 3.83 3.36 10.78
N SER A 45 4.37 2.18 11.03
CA SER A 45 4.07 1.35 12.20
C SER A 45 5.38 0.97 12.92
N ASP A 46 5.27 0.17 13.97
CA ASP A 46 6.43 -0.24 14.75
C ASP A 46 7.43 -1.06 13.93
N ASN A 47 6.96 -1.88 12.99
CA ASN A 47 7.81 -2.79 12.20
C ASN A 47 7.70 -2.64 10.68
N ALA A 48 6.80 -1.80 10.16
CA ALA A 48 6.64 -1.59 8.72
C ALA A 48 6.43 -0.13 8.36
N LEU A 49 7.07 0.28 7.27
CA LEU A 49 6.88 1.60 6.67
C LEU A 49 6.56 1.44 5.19
N LEU A 50 5.51 2.11 4.73
CA LEU A 50 5.07 2.10 3.33
C LEU A 50 5.01 3.52 2.80
N GLY A 51 5.61 3.75 1.64
CA GLY A 51 5.56 5.01 0.91
C GLY A 51 4.92 4.81 -0.46
N HIS A 52 4.24 5.85 -0.94
CA HIS A 52 3.59 5.86 -2.23
C HIS A 52 3.78 7.20 -2.94
N ARG A 53 4.05 7.16 -4.24
CA ARG A 53 3.96 8.29 -5.16
C ARG A 53 2.87 8.02 -6.18
N ARG A 54 1.98 8.96 -6.35
CA ARG A 54 0.80 8.82 -7.19
C ARG A 54 0.91 9.66 -8.46
N LEU A 55 0.63 9.02 -9.60
CA LEU A 55 0.17 9.68 -10.81
C LEU A 55 -1.35 9.47 -10.87
N ILE A 56 -2.11 10.54 -10.83
CA ILE A 56 -3.58 10.49 -10.83
C ILE A 56 -4.05 10.16 -12.25
N VAL A 57 -4.67 8.99 -12.41
CA VAL A 57 -5.26 8.55 -13.69
C VAL A 57 -6.74 8.29 -13.53
N ILE A 58 -7.14 7.64 -12.43
CA ILE A 58 -8.52 7.27 -12.12
C ILE A 58 -8.80 7.65 -10.68
N ASP A 59 -10.04 8.13 -10.41
CA ASP A 59 -10.57 8.45 -9.09
C ASP A 59 -9.62 9.34 -8.25
N PRO A 60 -9.55 10.65 -8.53
CA PRO A 60 -8.65 11.56 -7.81
C PRO A 60 -8.85 11.55 -6.29
N GLU A 61 -10.09 11.43 -5.83
CA GLU A 61 -10.43 11.50 -4.41
C GLU A 61 -10.31 10.15 -3.71
N GLY A 62 -10.75 9.06 -4.34
CA GLY A 62 -10.83 7.72 -3.72
C GLY A 62 -9.54 6.91 -3.79
N GLY A 63 -8.59 7.28 -4.66
CA GLY A 63 -7.37 6.49 -4.91
C GLY A 63 -6.15 6.90 -4.09
N LYS A 64 -6.30 7.60 -2.98
CA LYS A 64 -5.17 8.02 -2.11
C LYS A 64 -4.49 6.82 -1.45
N GLN A 65 -3.15 6.85 -1.40
CA GLN A 65 -2.35 5.74 -0.88
C GLN A 65 -1.16 6.24 -0.02
N PRO A 66 -0.65 5.45 0.94
CA PRO A 66 -1.14 4.12 1.31
C PRO A 66 -2.59 4.14 1.78
N MET A 67 -3.37 3.13 1.33
CA MET A 67 -4.78 3.00 1.69
C MET A 67 -4.92 2.03 2.87
N VAL A 68 -5.81 2.37 3.78
CA VAL A 68 -6.05 1.63 5.02
C VAL A 68 -7.45 1.06 5.01
N GLU A 69 -7.58 -0.23 5.28
CA GLU A 69 -8.83 -0.90 5.62
C GLU A 69 -8.85 -1.17 7.11
N SER A 70 -9.69 -0.41 7.84
CA SER A 70 -9.84 -0.57 9.28
C SER A 70 -11.04 -1.46 9.62
N CYS A 71 -10.81 -2.49 10.41
CA CYS A 71 -11.89 -3.15 11.15
C CYS A 71 -12.31 -2.26 12.33
N SER A 72 -13.46 -1.59 12.18
CA SER A 72 -14.21 -0.88 13.24
C SER A 72 -13.49 0.27 13.95
N LYS A 73 -13.49 1.42 13.42
CA LYS A 73 -13.78 2.80 13.90
C LYS A 73 -13.13 3.81 12.99
N SER A 74 -13.93 4.67 12.39
CA SER A 74 -13.49 5.82 11.60
C SER A 74 -12.67 6.79 12.46
N ILE A 75 -11.39 6.94 12.16
CA ILE A 75 -10.54 7.93 12.77
C ILE A 75 -10.15 8.96 11.70
N PRO A 76 -10.29 10.28 11.96
CA PRO A 76 -9.99 11.32 10.97
C PRO A 76 -8.50 11.32 10.58
N LEU A 77 -8.25 11.42 9.28
CA LEU A 77 -6.91 11.63 8.74
C LEU A 77 -6.40 13.01 9.15
N GLN A 78 -5.26 13.08 9.82
CA GLN A 78 -4.61 14.37 10.09
C GLN A 78 -3.81 14.78 8.85
N LYS A 79 -4.11 16.00 8.34
CA LYS A 79 -3.37 16.62 7.26
C LYS A 79 -2.26 17.47 7.85
N GLU A 80 -1.02 17.09 7.67
CA GLU A 80 0.12 17.98 7.80
C GLU A 80 0.77 18.17 6.41
N ASN A 81 0.75 19.43 5.93
CA ASN A 81 1.50 19.92 4.77
C ASN A 81 1.38 19.08 3.47
N SER A 82 0.17 18.81 2.97
CA SER A 82 -0.11 18.05 1.75
C SER A 82 0.34 16.57 1.72
N ASP A 83 1.21 16.16 2.61
CA ASP A 83 1.62 14.76 2.78
C ASP A 83 0.70 14.09 3.83
N MET A 84 0.06 12.99 3.45
CA MET A 84 -0.79 12.25 4.38
C MET A 84 0.06 11.23 5.15
N VAL A 85 0.20 11.45 6.47
CA VAL A 85 0.83 10.48 7.37
C VAL A 85 -0.27 9.75 8.14
N ILE A 86 -0.30 8.43 8.03
CA ILE A 86 -1.27 7.58 8.73
C ILE A 86 -0.53 6.81 9.82
N ASN A 87 -0.81 7.16 11.07
CA ASN A 87 -0.24 6.48 12.26
C ASN A 87 -1.39 5.81 13.01
N TYR A 88 -1.70 4.52 12.75
CA TYR A 88 -2.71 3.81 13.54
C TYR A 88 -2.63 2.28 13.44
N ASN A 89 -3.22 1.58 14.41
CA ASN A 89 -3.49 0.15 14.41
C ASN A 89 -4.62 -0.17 13.41
N SER A 90 -4.29 -0.21 12.14
CA SER A 90 -5.18 -0.65 11.08
C SER A 90 -4.86 -2.10 10.73
N ASN A 91 -5.87 -2.90 10.43
CA ASN A 91 -5.64 -4.31 10.12
C ASN A 91 -4.83 -4.49 8.83
N PHE A 92 -5.17 -3.75 7.77
CA PHE A 92 -4.50 -3.85 6.47
C PHE A 92 -4.17 -2.49 5.89
N VAL A 93 -2.96 -2.35 5.37
CA VAL A 93 -2.50 -1.13 4.68
C VAL A 93 -1.85 -1.52 3.37
N ILE A 94 -2.28 -0.92 2.26
CA ILE A 94 -1.74 -1.20 0.94
C ILE A 94 -1.01 0.00 0.34
N SER A 95 0.15 -0.28 -0.28
CA SER A 95 0.79 0.58 -1.28
C SER A 95 0.86 -0.18 -2.61
N TYR A 96 0.25 0.38 -3.66
CA TYR A 96 -0.02 -0.32 -4.92
C TYR A 96 0.28 0.56 -6.13
N ASN A 97 0.95 -0.03 -7.10
CA ASN A 97 1.19 0.52 -8.43
C ASN A 97 0.73 -0.48 -9.48
N GLY A 98 -0.37 -0.20 -10.16
CA GLY A 98 -0.90 -1.14 -11.12
C GLY A 98 -2.22 -0.72 -11.75
N GLN A 99 -2.84 -1.70 -12.38
CA GLN A 99 -4.22 -1.67 -12.83
C GLN A 99 -4.78 -3.09 -12.82
N ILE A 100 -5.85 -3.29 -12.09
CA ILE A 100 -6.60 -4.54 -12.05
C ILE A 100 -7.70 -4.47 -13.10
N TYR A 101 -7.77 -5.45 -14.01
CA TYR A 101 -8.69 -5.45 -15.15
C TYR A 101 -10.04 -6.06 -14.83
N ASN A 102 -10.09 -7.01 -13.89
CA ASN A 102 -11.32 -7.71 -13.49
C ASN A 102 -11.96 -7.13 -12.22
N THR A 103 -11.90 -5.81 -12.04
CA THR A 103 -12.45 -5.11 -10.88
C THR A 103 -13.94 -5.33 -10.68
N ASP A 104 -14.73 -5.36 -11.76
CA ASP A 104 -16.19 -5.55 -11.67
C ASP A 104 -16.57 -6.93 -11.18
N GLU A 105 -15.84 -7.96 -11.62
CA GLU A 105 -16.01 -9.35 -11.17
C GLU A 105 -15.67 -9.49 -9.68
N LEU A 106 -14.52 -8.94 -9.27
CA LEU A 106 -14.10 -8.95 -7.87
C LEU A 106 -15.06 -8.19 -6.98
N ARG A 107 -15.48 -6.98 -7.39
CA ARG A 107 -16.47 -6.17 -6.67
C ARG A 107 -17.76 -6.94 -6.46
N LYS A 108 -18.32 -7.53 -7.51
CA LYS A 108 -19.55 -8.31 -7.42
C LYS A 108 -19.42 -9.44 -6.41
N THR A 109 -18.33 -10.22 -6.49
CA THR A 109 -18.08 -11.32 -5.55
C THR A 109 -17.98 -10.82 -4.11
N LEU A 110 -17.31 -9.70 -3.87
CA LEU A 110 -17.17 -9.13 -2.54
C LEU A 110 -18.49 -8.59 -2.00
N GLU A 111 -19.30 -7.91 -2.83
CA GLU A 111 -20.63 -7.42 -2.46
C GLU A 111 -21.58 -8.56 -2.09
N GLU A 112 -21.55 -9.67 -2.85
CA GLU A 112 -22.29 -10.90 -2.52
C GLU A 112 -21.87 -11.53 -1.17
N ASN A 113 -20.65 -11.22 -0.70
CA ASN A 113 -20.10 -11.63 0.60
C ASN A 113 -20.16 -10.52 1.67
N GLY A 114 -20.95 -9.47 1.45
CA GLY A 114 -21.26 -8.44 2.45
C GLY A 114 -20.26 -7.29 2.55
N PHE A 115 -19.30 -7.18 1.62
CA PHE A 115 -18.40 -6.02 1.56
C PHE A 115 -19.10 -4.82 0.94
N THR A 116 -18.81 -3.64 1.45
CA THR A 116 -19.27 -2.35 0.92
C THR A 116 -18.06 -1.54 0.43
N PHE A 117 -18.30 -0.63 -0.50
CA PHE A 117 -17.23 0.17 -1.12
C PHE A 117 -17.55 1.67 -0.98
N ASN A 118 -16.49 2.47 -0.77
CA ASN A 118 -16.61 3.91 -0.66
C ASN A 118 -16.38 4.61 -2.02
N GLY A 119 -15.67 3.94 -2.93
CA GLY A 119 -15.28 4.50 -4.23
C GLY A 119 -15.28 3.47 -5.36
N HIS A 120 -14.63 3.84 -6.43
CA HIS A 120 -14.50 3.01 -7.64
C HIS A 120 -13.05 2.64 -7.96
N CYS A 121 -12.11 2.98 -7.08
CA CYS A 121 -10.71 2.69 -7.35
C CYS A 121 -10.38 1.20 -7.20
N ASP A 122 -9.51 0.71 -8.04
CA ASP A 122 -9.03 -0.68 -8.02
C ASP A 122 -8.20 -0.99 -6.77
N THR A 123 -7.60 0.01 -6.14
CA THR A 123 -6.86 -0.13 -4.87
C THR A 123 -7.77 -0.61 -3.74
N GLU A 124 -8.97 -0.04 -3.59
CA GLU A 124 -9.94 -0.46 -2.58
C GLU A 124 -10.42 -1.90 -2.84
N ILE A 125 -10.69 -2.21 -4.12
CA ILE A 125 -11.11 -3.56 -4.52
C ILE A 125 -10.02 -4.58 -4.21
N LEU A 126 -8.77 -4.27 -4.54
CA LEU A 126 -7.63 -5.13 -4.26
C LEU A 126 -7.44 -5.36 -2.75
N LEU A 127 -7.52 -4.29 -1.94
CA LEU A 127 -7.35 -4.40 -0.50
C LEU A 127 -8.47 -5.23 0.16
N LYS A 128 -9.73 -5.01 -0.24
CA LYS A 128 -10.86 -5.84 0.23
C LYS A 128 -10.79 -7.27 -0.29
N SER A 129 -10.29 -7.48 -1.51
CA SER A 129 -10.02 -8.83 -2.01
C SER A 129 -8.97 -9.55 -1.17
N TYR A 130 -7.91 -8.86 -0.75
CA TYR A 130 -6.93 -9.44 0.18
C TYR A 130 -7.55 -9.77 1.54
N THR A 131 -8.41 -8.91 2.06
CA THR A 131 -9.15 -9.18 3.32
C THR A 131 -9.99 -10.46 3.20
N PHE A 132 -10.59 -10.72 2.03
CA PHE A 132 -11.44 -11.87 1.78
C PHE A 132 -10.66 -13.15 1.46
N TYR A 133 -9.68 -13.09 0.52
CA TYR A 133 -8.94 -14.26 0.03
C TYR A 133 -7.60 -14.50 0.75
N GLY A 134 -7.13 -13.53 1.55
CA GLY A 134 -5.79 -13.57 2.14
C GLY A 134 -4.70 -13.58 1.06
N LYS A 135 -3.64 -14.35 1.29
CA LYS A 135 -2.51 -14.48 0.34
C LYS A 135 -2.90 -15.11 -1.00
N ASP A 136 -4.03 -15.81 -1.06
CA ASP A 136 -4.56 -16.40 -2.29
C ASP A 136 -5.17 -15.37 -3.25
N VAL A 137 -5.28 -14.10 -2.85
CA VAL A 137 -5.77 -13.01 -3.68
C VAL A 137 -5.13 -12.99 -5.07
N VAL A 138 -3.83 -13.27 -5.17
CA VAL A 138 -3.08 -13.27 -6.44
C VAL A 138 -3.62 -14.27 -7.47
N LYS A 139 -4.33 -15.31 -7.04
CA LYS A 139 -4.97 -16.29 -7.93
C LYS A 139 -6.25 -15.75 -8.58
N HIS A 140 -6.80 -14.68 -8.03
CA HIS A 140 -8.05 -14.04 -8.46
C HIS A 140 -7.82 -12.74 -9.22
N LEU A 141 -6.58 -12.24 -9.27
CA LEU A 141 -6.25 -10.99 -9.94
C LEU A 141 -5.94 -11.20 -11.42
N ASN A 142 -6.56 -10.40 -12.27
CA ASN A 142 -6.19 -10.21 -13.66
C ASN A 142 -5.76 -8.74 -13.84
N GLY A 143 -4.49 -8.51 -14.17
CA GLY A 143 -3.96 -7.15 -14.27
C GLY A 143 -2.45 -7.08 -14.29
N ILE A 144 -1.95 -5.86 -14.28
CA ILE A 144 -0.53 -5.53 -14.15
C ILE A 144 -0.32 -4.80 -12.83
N TYR A 145 0.52 -5.32 -11.96
CA TYR A 145 0.62 -4.80 -10.60
C TYR A 145 1.96 -5.07 -9.91
N ALA A 146 2.29 -4.17 -9.00
CA ALA A 146 3.20 -4.39 -7.89
C ALA A 146 2.57 -3.77 -6.64
N PHE A 147 2.46 -4.52 -5.57
CA PHE A 147 1.89 -4.02 -4.32
C PHE A 147 2.56 -4.62 -3.09
N ALA A 148 2.44 -3.87 -2.00
CA ALA A 148 2.79 -4.30 -0.66
C ALA A 148 1.58 -4.10 0.25
N ILE A 149 1.18 -5.13 0.99
CA ILE A 149 0.12 -5.09 1.99
C ILE A 149 0.71 -5.44 3.34
N TRP A 150 0.57 -4.52 4.29
CA TRP A 150 0.90 -4.72 5.69
C TRP A 150 -0.32 -5.21 6.45
N ASP A 151 -0.19 -6.37 7.11
CA ASP A 151 -1.18 -6.92 8.06
C ASP A 151 -0.68 -6.64 9.47
N SER A 152 -1.26 -5.64 10.12
CA SER A 152 -0.82 -5.21 11.45
C SER A 152 -1.19 -6.19 12.58
N GLN A 153 -2.15 -7.09 12.34
CA GLN A 153 -2.53 -8.11 13.33
C GLN A 153 -1.58 -9.30 13.33
N LYS A 154 -1.08 -9.65 12.13
CA LYS A 154 -0.14 -10.76 11.97
C LYS A 154 1.32 -10.32 11.97
N GLU A 155 1.54 -8.99 11.93
CA GLU A 155 2.87 -8.41 11.73
C GLU A 155 3.57 -8.99 10.48
N GLU A 156 2.81 -9.12 9.39
CA GLU A 156 3.27 -9.67 8.13
C GLU A 156 3.21 -8.64 6.99
N LEU A 157 4.26 -8.56 6.20
CA LEU A 157 4.28 -7.83 4.95
C LEU A 157 4.11 -8.78 3.77
N PHE A 158 2.98 -8.70 3.07
CA PHE A 158 2.72 -9.44 1.85
C PHE A 158 3.05 -8.60 0.63
N ILE A 159 3.94 -9.09 -0.22
CA ILE A 159 4.35 -8.41 -1.45
C ILE A 159 4.05 -9.30 -2.64
N ALA A 160 3.51 -8.70 -3.71
CA ALA A 160 3.27 -9.40 -4.96
C ALA A 160 3.55 -8.51 -6.17
N ARG A 161 3.90 -9.18 -7.27
CA ARG A 161 4.14 -8.58 -8.58
C ARG A 161 3.43 -9.42 -9.64
N ASP A 162 2.95 -8.78 -10.71
CA ASP A 162 2.29 -9.47 -11.82
C ASP A 162 3.21 -10.50 -12.51
N HIS A 163 2.60 -11.48 -13.15
CA HIS A 163 3.28 -12.63 -13.74
C HIS A 163 4.38 -12.28 -14.75
N PHE A 164 4.20 -11.18 -15.50
CA PHE A 164 5.15 -10.74 -16.52
C PHE A 164 6.12 -9.68 -16.00
N GLY A 165 5.95 -9.24 -14.75
CA GLY A 165 6.75 -8.19 -14.17
C GLY A 165 6.62 -6.85 -14.88
N VAL A 166 5.43 -6.54 -15.42
CA VAL A 166 5.16 -5.27 -16.12
C VAL A 166 5.34 -4.10 -15.17
N LYS A 167 4.87 -4.23 -13.92
CA LYS A 167 5.15 -3.22 -12.90
C LYS A 167 6.45 -3.57 -12.19
N PRO A 168 7.43 -2.63 -12.15
CA PRO A 168 8.71 -2.91 -11.50
C PRO A 168 8.55 -3.03 -9.98
N LEU A 169 9.28 -3.97 -9.42
CA LEU A 169 9.43 -4.17 -7.98
C LEU A 169 10.80 -4.78 -7.71
N PHE A 170 11.62 -4.07 -6.96
CA PHE A 170 12.95 -4.49 -6.52
C PHE A 170 12.97 -4.63 -5.00
N TYR A 171 13.77 -5.52 -4.48
CA TYR A 171 13.93 -5.70 -3.04
C TYR A 171 15.35 -6.12 -2.67
N THR A 172 15.69 -5.87 -1.43
CA THR A 172 16.94 -6.31 -0.80
C THR A 172 16.72 -6.63 0.67
N MET A 173 17.65 -7.41 1.24
CA MET A 173 17.71 -7.65 2.68
C MET A 173 18.96 -7.00 3.24
N GLN A 174 18.80 -6.12 4.23
CA GLN A 174 19.91 -5.46 4.91
C GLN A 174 19.61 -5.33 6.40
N ASN A 175 20.52 -5.78 7.26
CA ASN A 175 20.37 -5.69 8.73
C ASN A 175 19.00 -6.20 9.24
N ASN A 176 18.58 -7.37 8.78
CA ASN A 176 17.28 -7.99 9.05
C ASN A 176 16.07 -7.19 8.54
N SER A 177 16.28 -6.09 7.82
CA SER A 177 15.22 -5.32 7.19
C SER A 177 15.03 -5.78 5.75
N PHE A 178 13.78 -6.07 5.39
CA PHE A 178 13.35 -6.23 4.02
C PHE A 178 13.01 -4.84 3.45
N ILE A 179 13.73 -4.42 2.42
CA ILE A 179 13.59 -3.10 1.79
C ILE A 179 13.10 -3.31 0.37
N PHE A 180 12.13 -2.54 -0.07
CA PHE A 180 11.59 -2.64 -1.42
C PHE A 180 11.28 -1.28 -2.02
N ALA A 181 11.34 -1.22 -3.36
CA ALA A 181 10.94 -0.04 -4.13
C ALA A 181 10.59 -0.39 -5.57
N SER A 182 9.91 0.54 -6.25
CA SER A 182 9.63 0.46 -7.70
C SER A 182 10.87 0.65 -8.56
N GLU A 183 11.94 1.25 -8.03
CA GLU A 183 13.24 1.43 -8.69
C GLU A 183 14.38 1.20 -7.70
N ILE A 184 15.62 1.01 -8.24
CA ILE A 184 16.85 0.81 -7.47
C ILE A 184 17.47 2.17 -7.13
#